data_397e7d0a19af435a67ab83dde550ff64
#
_entry.id   397e7d0a19af435a67ab83dde550ff64
#
_cell.length_a   1.000
_cell.length_b   1.000
_cell.length_c   1.000
_cell.angle_alpha   90.00
_cell.angle_beta   90.00
_cell.angle_gamma   90.00
#
_symmetry.space_group_name_H-M   'P 1'
#
loop_
_entity.id
_entity.type
_entity.pdbx_description
1 polymer ?
#
loop_
_entity_poly.entity_id
_entity_poly.type
_entity_poly.pdbx_seq_one_letter_code
_entity_poly.pdbx_strand_id
1 'polypeptide(L)'
;MATVNTLVITGYGTNSHLETAHTARLAGSDRADVVHFSDLVAGNVCLADYHFLIFPGGFLDGDDLGAAQTADMRWRYLKDAQGTPLLQSLREFLDQGKLILGICNGFQLLVKLGVLPALGGVRF
;
A
#
# COMPACT_ATOMS: atom_id res chain seq x y z
N MET A 1 10.98 -19.82 -12.98
CA MET A 1 10.14 -18.60 -13.03
C MET A 1 10.28 -17.81 -11.75
N ALA A 2 10.25 -16.50 -11.85
CA ALA A 2 10.30 -15.66 -10.66
C ALA A 2 9.02 -15.81 -9.83
N THR A 3 9.17 -15.83 -8.52
CA THR A 3 8.05 -15.84 -7.59
C THR A 3 7.49 -14.41 -7.47
N VAL A 4 6.17 -14.27 -7.53
CA VAL A 4 5.48 -12.99 -7.33
C VAL A 4 4.58 -13.11 -6.11
N ASN A 5 4.92 -12.34 -5.07
CA ASN A 5 4.12 -12.24 -3.87
C ASN A 5 3.43 -10.88 -3.83
N THR A 6 2.11 -10.88 -3.68
CA THR A 6 1.28 -9.68 -3.64
C THR A 6 0.83 -9.41 -2.22
N LEU A 7 0.89 -8.16 -1.80
CA LEU A 7 0.37 -7.71 -0.52
C LEU A 7 -0.75 -6.70 -0.74
N VAL A 8 -1.93 -7.02 -0.23
CA VAL A 8 -3.07 -6.11 -0.22
C VAL A 8 -3.10 -5.43 1.14
N ILE A 9 -2.87 -4.12 1.17
CA ILE A 9 -2.76 -3.36 2.41
C ILE A 9 -4.10 -2.69 2.69
N THR A 10 -4.64 -2.95 3.87
CA THR A 10 -5.91 -2.38 4.31
C THR A 10 -5.69 -1.34 5.40
N GLY A 11 -6.68 -0.48 5.58
CA GLY A 11 -6.79 0.45 6.70
C GLY A 11 -8.25 0.47 7.17
N TYR A 12 -8.55 1.36 8.10
CA TYR A 12 -9.93 1.52 8.57
C TYR A 12 -10.81 2.02 7.43
N GLY A 13 -11.93 1.34 7.19
CA GLY A 13 -12.85 1.70 6.11
C GLY A 13 -12.49 1.13 4.73
N THR A 14 -11.42 0.36 4.62
CA THR A 14 -11.08 -0.33 3.37
C THR A 14 -12.17 -1.34 3.01
N ASN A 15 -12.49 -1.38 1.73
CA ASN A 15 -13.45 -2.33 1.16
C ASN A 15 -12.79 -3.08 0.00
N SER A 16 -13.42 -4.15 -0.48
CA SER A 16 -12.95 -4.93 -1.64
C SER A 16 -11.58 -5.58 -1.48
N HIS A 17 -11.05 -5.69 -0.25
CA HIS A 17 -9.71 -6.26 -0.03
C HIS A 17 -9.67 -7.77 -0.34
N LEU A 18 -10.70 -8.51 -0.01
CA LEU A 18 -10.75 -9.96 -0.29
C LEU A 18 -10.88 -10.23 -1.77
N GLU A 19 -11.72 -9.47 -2.47
CA GLU A 19 -11.91 -9.57 -3.91
C GLU A 19 -10.62 -9.20 -4.65
N THR A 20 -9.91 -8.18 -4.17
CA THR A 20 -8.63 -7.76 -4.74
C THR A 20 -7.58 -8.86 -4.61
N ALA A 21 -7.47 -9.48 -3.44
CA ALA A 21 -6.54 -10.59 -3.21
C ALA A 21 -6.88 -11.80 -4.10
N HIS A 22 -8.16 -12.11 -4.22
CA HIS A 22 -8.62 -13.20 -5.09
C HIS A 22 -8.27 -12.92 -6.55
N THR A 23 -8.49 -11.71 -7.03
CA THR A 23 -8.14 -11.31 -8.39
C THR A 23 -6.64 -11.41 -8.65
N ALA A 24 -5.82 -11.01 -7.68
CA ALA A 24 -4.37 -11.13 -7.82
C ALA A 24 -3.93 -12.58 -7.97
N ARG A 25 -4.54 -13.50 -7.23
CA ARG A 25 -4.25 -14.92 -7.35
C ARG A 25 -4.69 -15.46 -8.72
N LEU A 26 -5.87 -15.07 -9.19
CA LEU A 26 -6.36 -15.46 -10.52
C LEU A 26 -5.45 -14.94 -11.64
N ALA A 27 -4.85 -13.78 -11.45
CA ALA A 27 -3.94 -13.18 -12.42
C ALA A 27 -2.55 -13.81 -12.43
N GLY A 28 -2.26 -14.73 -11.50
CA GLY A 28 -1.01 -15.49 -11.49
C GLY A 28 -0.05 -15.17 -10.35
N SER A 29 -0.46 -14.39 -9.36
CA SER A 29 0.36 -14.18 -8.17
C SER A 29 0.52 -15.49 -7.41
N ASP A 30 1.75 -15.79 -6.98
CA ASP A 30 2.03 -17.00 -6.21
C ASP A 30 1.41 -16.94 -4.82
N ARG A 31 1.39 -15.74 -4.23
CA ARG A 31 0.77 -15.44 -2.95
C ARG A 31 0.04 -14.11 -3.04
N ALA A 32 -1.08 -13.98 -2.35
CA ALA A 32 -1.76 -12.71 -2.18
C ALA A 32 -2.28 -12.64 -0.73
N ASP A 33 -1.57 -11.89 0.08
CA ASP A 33 -1.87 -11.74 1.50
C ASP A 33 -2.60 -10.43 1.74
N VAL A 34 -3.57 -10.43 2.65
CA VAL A 34 -4.30 -9.23 3.08
C VAL A 34 -3.84 -8.89 4.48
N VAL A 35 -3.30 -7.68 4.65
CA VAL A 35 -2.86 -7.22 5.98
C VAL A 35 -3.35 -5.80 6.24
N HIS A 36 -3.55 -5.48 7.52
CA HIS A 36 -3.82 -4.12 7.95
C HIS A 36 -2.50 -3.35 8.08
N PHE A 37 -2.51 -2.04 7.83
CA PHE A 37 -1.29 -1.23 7.93
C PHE A 37 -0.63 -1.34 9.32
N SER A 38 -1.42 -1.59 10.36
CA SER A 38 -0.91 -1.78 11.71
C SER A 38 0.04 -2.98 11.84
N ASP A 39 -0.08 -3.97 10.96
CA ASP A 39 0.85 -5.10 10.94
C ASP A 39 2.24 -4.66 10.49
N LEU A 40 2.34 -3.66 9.63
CA LEU A 40 3.62 -3.07 9.23
C LEU A 40 4.24 -2.33 10.40
N VAL A 41 3.43 -1.56 11.13
CA VAL A 41 3.88 -0.82 12.31
C VAL A 41 4.38 -1.77 13.40
N ALA A 42 3.66 -2.87 13.62
CA ALA A 42 4.00 -3.87 14.63
C ALA A 42 5.19 -4.76 14.23
N GLY A 43 5.62 -4.73 12.98
CA GLY A 43 6.70 -5.57 12.49
C GLY A 43 6.29 -7.00 12.16
N ASN A 44 4.98 -7.28 12.10
CA ASN A 44 4.48 -8.62 11.77
C ASN A 44 4.63 -8.96 10.29
N VAL A 45 4.74 -7.94 9.45
CA VAL A 45 4.86 -8.07 8.00
C VAL A 45 5.95 -7.12 7.52
N CYS A 46 6.76 -7.56 6.57
CA CYS A 46 7.83 -6.77 5.97
C CYS A 46 7.57 -6.59 4.48
N LEU A 47 7.61 -5.35 3.98
CA LEU A 47 7.40 -5.05 2.56
C LEU A 47 8.45 -5.73 1.68
N ALA A 48 9.66 -5.97 2.20
CA ALA A 48 10.73 -6.60 1.45
C ALA A 48 10.39 -8.01 0.95
N ASP A 49 9.43 -8.68 1.60
CA ASP A 49 9.01 -10.03 1.23
C ASP A 49 8.03 -10.07 0.04
N TYR A 50 7.64 -8.90 -0.47
CA TYR A 50 6.63 -8.78 -1.52
C TYR A 50 7.18 -8.09 -2.74
N HIS A 51 6.49 -8.27 -3.87
CA HIS A 51 6.90 -7.72 -5.17
C HIS A 51 5.85 -6.77 -5.74
N PHE A 52 4.62 -6.87 -5.26
CA PHE A 52 3.49 -6.08 -5.74
C PHE A 52 2.62 -5.67 -4.56
N LEU A 53 2.39 -4.37 -4.41
CA LEU A 53 1.50 -3.84 -3.38
C LEU A 53 0.23 -3.33 -4.02
N ILE A 54 -0.92 -3.61 -3.38
CA ILE A 54 -2.21 -3.09 -3.83
C ILE A 54 -2.88 -2.36 -2.67
N PHE A 55 -3.29 -1.12 -2.93
CA PHE A 55 -4.12 -0.32 -2.01
C PHE A 55 -5.54 -0.34 -2.57
N PRO A 56 -6.45 -1.14 -1.98
CA PRO A 56 -7.81 -1.28 -2.49
C PRO A 56 -8.69 -0.07 -2.15
N GLY A 57 -9.89 -0.05 -2.72
CA GLY A 57 -10.85 1.02 -2.50
C GLY A 57 -11.61 0.91 -1.18
N GLY A 58 -12.50 1.87 -0.97
CA GLY A 58 -13.33 2.04 0.23
C GLY A 58 -13.24 3.47 0.73
N PHE A 59 -13.84 3.74 1.88
CA PHE A 59 -13.73 5.04 2.55
C PHE A 59 -12.68 4.94 3.65
N LEU A 60 -11.43 4.95 3.26
CA LEU A 60 -10.29 4.75 4.13
C LEU A 60 -10.29 5.79 5.26
N ASP A 61 -10.32 5.31 6.51
CA ASP A 61 -10.39 6.14 7.72
C ASP A 61 -11.63 7.06 7.76
N GLY A 62 -12.74 6.65 7.14
CA GLY A 62 -14.01 7.37 7.16
C GLY A 62 -14.10 8.55 6.20
N ASP A 63 -12.99 8.98 5.63
CA ASP A 63 -12.90 10.07 4.64
C ASP A 63 -13.39 11.43 5.17
N ASP A 64 -13.44 11.61 6.49
CA ASP A 64 -14.00 12.81 7.14
C ASP A 64 -13.16 14.07 6.88
N LEU A 65 -11.85 13.92 6.72
CA LEU A 65 -10.91 15.02 6.52
C LEU A 65 -10.57 15.22 5.03
N GLY A 66 -11.32 14.60 4.13
CA GLY A 66 -11.04 14.56 2.71
C GLY A 66 -10.52 13.19 2.28
N ALA A 67 -10.62 12.90 1.00
CA ALA A 67 -10.29 11.58 0.46
C ALA A 67 -8.90 11.12 0.87
N ALA A 68 -8.83 10.07 1.66
CA ALA A 68 -7.60 9.45 2.15
C ALA A 68 -6.70 10.35 3.01
N GLN A 69 -7.21 11.46 3.54
CA GLN A 69 -6.39 12.41 4.30
C GLN A 69 -5.80 11.80 5.58
N THR A 70 -6.61 11.09 6.35
CA THR A 70 -6.17 10.47 7.60
C THR A 70 -5.14 9.36 7.32
N ALA A 71 -5.38 8.57 6.29
CA ALA A 71 -4.43 7.53 5.88
C ALA A 71 -3.11 8.13 5.40
N ASP A 72 -3.15 9.24 4.65
CA ASP A 72 -1.95 9.96 4.23
C ASP A 72 -1.11 10.37 5.44
N MET A 73 -1.74 10.94 6.47
CA MET A 73 -1.04 11.35 7.68
C MET A 73 -0.40 10.15 8.40
N ARG A 74 -1.10 9.02 8.47
CA ARG A 74 -0.55 7.81 9.08
C ARG A 74 0.66 7.28 8.33
N TRP A 75 0.57 7.20 7.01
CA TRP A 75 1.68 6.70 6.20
C TRP A 75 2.90 7.61 6.25
N ARG A 76 2.70 8.92 6.39
CA ARG A 76 3.83 9.88 6.50
C ARG A 76 4.53 9.81 7.84
N TYR A 77 3.79 9.62 8.93
CA TYR A 77 4.32 9.85 10.28
C TYR A 77 4.47 8.61 11.12
N LEU A 78 3.71 7.55 10.87
CA LEU A 78 3.91 6.31 11.58
C LEU A 78 5.18 5.61 11.12
N LYS A 79 5.89 5.04 12.07
CA LYS A 79 7.13 4.31 11.83
C LYS A 79 6.89 2.83 12.01
N ASP A 80 7.68 2.02 11.28
CA ASP A 80 7.67 0.57 11.44
C ASP A 80 8.49 0.16 12.70
N ALA A 81 8.62 -1.15 12.90
CA ALA A 81 9.34 -1.68 14.07
C ALA A 81 10.82 -1.30 14.08
N GLN A 82 11.43 -0.96 12.94
CA GLN A 82 12.82 -0.51 12.85
C GLN A 82 12.96 1.01 12.97
N GLY A 83 11.86 1.73 13.18
CA GLY A 83 11.87 3.18 13.28
C GLY A 83 11.86 3.93 11.95
N THR A 84 11.58 3.25 10.85
CA THR A 84 11.49 3.84 9.51
C THR A 84 10.04 4.31 9.25
N PRO A 85 9.83 5.58 8.81
CA PRO A 85 8.49 6.02 8.42
C PRO A 85 7.92 5.13 7.30
N LEU A 86 6.63 4.83 7.38
CA LEU A 86 6.00 3.93 6.40
C LEU A 86 6.12 4.46 4.97
N LEU A 87 6.02 5.78 4.78
CA LEU A 87 6.19 6.38 3.45
C LEU A 87 7.60 6.13 2.89
N GLN A 88 8.62 6.18 3.74
CA GLN A 88 9.98 5.89 3.31
C GLN A 88 10.13 4.43 2.87
N SER A 89 9.55 3.50 3.62
CA SER A 89 9.54 2.08 3.24
C SER A 89 8.84 1.85 1.90
N LEU A 90 7.77 2.60 1.63
CA LEU A 90 7.05 2.55 0.37
C LEU A 90 7.92 3.05 -0.79
N ARG A 91 8.65 4.15 -0.58
CA ARG A 91 9.58 4.69 -1.59
C ARG A 91 10.73 3.72 -1.87
N GLU A 92 11.28 3.11 -0.84
CA GLU A 92 12.33 2.10 -0.99
C GLU A 92 11.83 0.89 -1.79
N PHE A 93 10.59 0.47 -1.55
CA PHE A 93 9.95 -0.59 -2.32
C PHE A 93 9.91 -0.25 -3.81
N LEU A 94 9.51 0.98 -4.14
CA LEU A 94 9.48 1.45 -5.53
C LEU A 94 10.88 1.56 -6.14
N ASP A 95 11.86 2.01 -5.36
CA ASP A 95 13.24 2.17 -5.82
C ASP A 95 13.89 0.82 -6.16
N GLN A 96 13.37 -0.26 -5.60
CA GLN A 96 13.80 -1.63 -5.94
C GLN A 96 13.17 -2.14 -7.24
N GLY A 97 12.38 -1.33 -7.94
CA GLY A 97 11.73 -1.70 -9.19
C GLY A 97 10.45 -2.49 -9.03
N LYS A 98 9.90 -2.54 -7.82
CA LYS A 98 8.66 -3.24 -7.53
C LYS A 98 7.45 -2.37 -7.85
N LEU A 99 6.27 -2.96 -7.94
CA LEU A 99 5.07 -2.30 -8.45
C LEU A 99 4.05 -2.03 -7.35
N ILE A 100 3.35 -0.90 -7.49
CA ILE A 100 2.25 -0.50 -6.60
C ILE A 100 1.03 -0.16 -7.45
N LEU A 101 -0.14 -0.65 -7.04
CA LEU A 101 -1.43 -0.34 -7.65
C LEU A 101 -2.34 0.28 -6.59
N GLY A 102 -2.91 1.44 -6.91
CA GLY A 102 -3.96 2.06 -6.09
C GLY A 102 -5.28 2.07 -6.83
N ILE A 103 -6.35 1.66 -6.16
CA ILE A 103 -7.69 1.58 -6.74
C ILE A 103 -8.60 2.53 -5.99
N CYS A 104 -9.26 3.46 -6.70
CA CYS A 104 -10.21 4.42 -6.13
C CYS A 104 -9.60 5.18 -4.96
N ASN A 105 -10.06 4.96 -3.72
CA ASN A 105 -9.51 5.60 -2.52
C ASN A 105 -8.02 5.29 -2.33
N GLY A 106 -7.57 4.09 -2.70
CA GLY A 106 -6.15 3.74 -2.69
C GLY A 106 -5.34 4.58 -3.67
N PHE A 107 -5.89 4.87 -4.86
CA PHE A 107 -5.27 5.78 -5.81
C PHE A 107 -5.16 7.19 -5.21
N GLN A 108 -6.22 7.68 -4.57
CA GLN A 108 -6.20 9.00 -3.92
C GLN A 108 -5.12 9.08 -2.84
N LEU A 109 -4.95 8.01 -2.07
CA LEU A 109 -3.89 7.93 -1.07
C LEU A 109 -2.50 8.06 -1.71
N LEU A 110 -2.23 7.33 -2.78
CA LEU A 110 -0.93 7.38 -3.45
C LEU A 110 -0.63 8.78 -4.01
N VAL A 111 -1.64 9.48 -4.52
CA VAL A 111 -1.48 10.86 -4.97
C VAL A 111 -1.14 11.79 -3.80
N LYS A 112 -1.86 11.68 -2.68
CA LYS A 112 -1.59 12.49 -1.49
C LYS A 112 -0.21 12.24 -0.90
N LEU A 113 0.26 10.99 -0.96
CA LEU A 113 1.60 10.63 -0.50
C LEU A 113 2.71 11.14 -1.43
N GLY A 114 2.37 11.68 -2.59
CA GLY A 114 3.34 12.16 -3.56
C GLY A 114 4.04 11.05 -4.35
N VAL A 115 3.49 9.84 -4.31
CA VAL A 115 4.03 8.69 -5.05
C VAL A 115 3.58 8.70 -6.49
N LEU A 116 2.44 9.33 -6.76
CA LEU A 116 1.85 9.49 -8.09
C LEU A 116 1.53 10.96 -8.36
N PRO A 117 1.64 11.42 -9.60
CA PRO A 117 2.40 10.78 -10.67
C PRO A 117 3.91 10.92 -10.41
N ALA A 118 4.69 9.92 -10.80
CA ALA A 118 6.14 9.92 -10.60
C ALA A 118 6.87 9.93 -11.95
N LEU A 119 6.46 10.84 -12.83
CA LEU A 119 6.99 10.95 -14.18
C LEU A 119 8.40 11.55 -14.16
N GLY A 120 9.34 10.91 -14.85
CA GLY A 120 10.71 11.37 -14.93
C GLY A 120 11.44 11.43 -13.58
N GLY A 121 10.98 10.64 -12.61
CA GLY A 121 11.54 10.64 -11.25
C GLY A 121 11.02 11.76 -10.35
N VAL A 122 10.13 12.63 -10.85
CA VAL A 122 9.53 13.71 -10.06
C VAL A 122 8.37 13.17 -9.25
N ARG A 123 8.35 13.49 -7.96
CA ARG A 123 7.27 13.14 -7.02
C ARG A 123 6.63 14.42 -6.48
N PHE A 124 5.33 14.42 -6.37
CA PHE A 124 4.55 15.58 -5.97
C PHE A 124 4.03 15.48 -4.55
#